data_18a829cd2756229d8ddd6cc1563aa1f0
#
_entry.id   18a829cd2756229d8ddd6cc1563aa1f0
#
_cell.length_a   1.000
_cell.length_b   1.000
_cell.length_c   1.000
_cell.angle_alpha   90.00
_cell.angle_beta   90.00
_cell.angle_gamma   90.00
#
_symmetry.space_group_name_H-M   'P 1'
#
loop_
_entity.id
_entity.type
_entity.pdbx_description
1 polymer ?
#
loop_
_entity_poly.entity_id
_entity_poly.type
_entity_poly.pdbx_seq_one_letter_code
_entity_poly.pdbx_strand_id
1 'polypeptide(L)'
;MERGLPGLYVAEIAGEIAGTIALRRREGPEVEGWPATAILFQEVGLLRGLRAMFYLSLLDQPCGREEVYVSDVAVAASFRRRGVGQALMLQAEQVTSAWGKRAMVLDVNVENQPARRLYRRLGYSEEKVRYSFLAGWLLGMGEWLRMRKKVG
;
A
#
# COMPACT_ATOMS: atom_id res chain seq x y z
N MET A 1 -0.59 -15.40 -6.61
CA MET A 1 -0.64 -15.58 -8.06
C MET A 1 -0.66 -14.22 -8.73
N GLU A 2 0.33 -13.95 -9.56
CA GLU A 2 0.42 -12.68 -10.29
C GLU A 2 -0.58 -12.69 -11.44
N ARG A 3 -1.62 -11.89 -11.39
CA ARG A 3 -2.56 -11.71 -12.51
C ARG A 3 -2.28 -10.38 -13.19
N GLY A 4 -1.49 -10.42 -14.24
CA GLY A 4 -1.56 -9.49 -15.37
C GLY A 4 -1.05 -8.06 -15.20
N LEU A 5 -0.79 -7.55 -14.01
CA LEU A 5 -0.26 -6.19 -13.81
C LEU A 5 1.02 -6.26 -12.97
N PRO A 6 2.17 -5.82 -13.52
CA PRO A 6 3.42 -5.82 -12.76
C PRO A 6 3.29 -5.00 -11.48
N GLY A 7 3.57 -5.63 -10.33
CA GLY A 7 3.52 -4.99 -9.02
C GLY A 7 2.17 -5.05 -8.28
N LEU A 8 1.13 -5.66 -8.87
CA LEU A 8 -0.13 -5.92 -8.18
C LEU A 8 -0.24 -7.39 -7.78
N TYR A 9 -0.48 -7.63 -6.49
CA TYR A 9 -0.68 -8.97 -5.93
C TYR A 9 -2.03 -9.07 -5.25
N VAL A 10 -2.63 -10.24 -5.37
CA VAL A 10 -3.98 -10.51 -4.86
C VAL A 10 -3.92 -11.71 -3.92
N ALA A 11 -4.51 -11.58 -2.73
CA ALA A 11 -4.77 -12.69 -1.83
C ALA A 11 -6.17 -13.23 -2.10
N GLU A 12 -6.26 -14.52 -2.37
CA GLU A 12 -7.52 -15.22 -2.62
C GLU A 12 -7.74 -16.29 -1.54
N ILE A 13 -8.94 -16.36 -1.00
CA ILE A 13 -9.36 -17.36 -0.01
C ILE A 13 -10.67 -17.97 -0.48
N ALA A 14 -10.69 -19.26 -0.68
CA ALA A 14 -11.87 -20.01 -1.12
C ALA A 14 -12.53 -19.46 -2.41
N GLY A 15 -11.72 -18.95 -3.34
CA GLY A 15 -12.20 -18.39 -4.60
C GLY A 15 -12.65 -16.93 -4.52
N GLU A 16 -12.57 -16.31 -3.35
CA GLU A 16 -12.91 -14.89 -3.16
C GLU A 16 -11.65 -14.05 -2.94
N ILE A 17 -11.65 -12.83 -3.48
CA ILE A 17 -10.56 -11.88 -3.27
C ILE A 17 -10.63 -11.36 -1.84
N ALA A 18 -9.67 -11.78 -1.02
CA ALA A 18 -9.57 -11.38 0.38
C ALA A 18 -8.80 -10.07 0.57
N GLY A 19 -7.88 -9.74 -0.34
CA GLY A 19 -7.13 -8.51 -0.27
C GLY A 19 -6.19 -8.32 -1.45
N THR A 20 -5.62 -7.12 -1.55
CA THR A 20 -4.68 -6.73 -2.61
C THR A 20 -3.54 -5.91 -2.04
N ILE A 21 -2.39 -5.96 -2.71
CA ILE A 21 -1.25 -5.09 -2.45
C ILE A 21 -0.64 -4.62 -3.76
N ALA A 22 -0.35 -3.34 -3.87
CA ALA A 22 0.31 -2.75 -5.03
C ALA A 22 1.70 -2.24 -4.65
N LEU A 23 2.70 -2.64 -5.43
CA LEU A 23 4.10 -2.29 -5.25
C LEU A 23 4.59 -1.46 -6.43
N ARG A 24 5.32 -0.39 -6.14
CA ARG A 24 5.94 0.48 -7.16
C ARG A 24 7.44 0.53 -6.95
N ARG A 25 8.19 0.51 -8.05
CA ARG A 25 9.63 0.73 -8.07
C ARG A 25 9.96 1.83 -9.08
N ARG A 26 11.05 2.52 -8.87
CA ARG A 26 11.47 3.64 -9.73
C ARG A 26 11.83 3.20 -11.16
N GLU A 27 12.27 1.96 -11.32
CA GLU A 27 12.66 1.37 -12.61
C GLU A 27 11.69 0.22 -12.91
N GLY A 28 10.71 0.49 -13.70
CA GLY A 28 9.72 -0.49 -14.12
C GLY A 28 8.66 0.17 -14.97
N PRO A 29 7.90 -0.58 -15.76
CA PRO A 29 6.75 0.00 -16.43
C PRO A 29 5.88 0.68 -15.38
N GLU A 30 5.61 1.96 -15.58
CA GLU A 30 4.55 2.62 -14.83
C GLU A 30 3.32 1.75 -14.96
N VAL A 31 2.76 1.33 -13.85
CA VAL A 31 1.43 0.74 -13.88
C VAL A 31 0.49 1.87 -14.24
N GLU A 32 0.41 2.16 -15.55
CA GLU A 32 -0.61 3.03 -16.07
C GLU A 32 -1.96 2.40 -15.76
N GLY A 33 -2.67 3.02 -14.88
CA GLY A 33 -4.13 2.90 -14.80
C GLY A 33 -4.70 1.84 -13.86
N TRP A 34 -5.45 2.28 -13.09
CA TRP A 34 -6.82 2.14 -12.61
C TRP A 34 -7.53 0.76 -12.53
N PRO A 35 -7.23 -0.37 -13.19
CA PRO A 35 -8.28 -1.39 -13.32
C PRO A 35 -8.43 -2.30 -12.10
N ALA A 36 -7.39 -2.62 -11.37
CA ALA A 36 -7.50 -3.65 -10.33
C ALA A 36 -8.15 -3.17 -9.04
N THR A 37 -7.97 -1.91 -8.72
CA THR A 37 -8.62 -1.30 -7.56
C THR A 37 -10.07 -0.95 -7.85
N ALA A 38 -10.43 -0.69 -9.11
CA ALA A 38 -11.80 -0.43 -9.53
C ALA A 38 -12.72 -1.64 -9.32
N ILE A 39 -12.20 -2.86 -9.41
CA ILE A 39 -12.98 -4.09 -9.24
C ILE A 39 -13.42 -4.30 -7.78
N LEU A 40 -12.56 -3.94 -6.81
CA LEU A 40 -12.91 -3.95 -5.39
C LEU A 40 -13.86 -2.81 -4.98
N PHE A 41 -14.01 -1.80 -5.85
CA PHE A 41 -14.70 -0.54 -5.53
C PHE A 41 -16.15 -0.48 -5.93
N GLN A 42 -16.67 -1.40 -6.72
CA GLN A 42 -18.09 -1.41 -7.03
C GLN A 42 -18.98 -1.56 -5.79
N GLU A 43 -18.38 -2.04 -4.68
CA GLU A 43 -19.10 -2.26 -3.42
C GLU A 43 -18.89 -1.17 -2.34
N VAL A 44 -17.97 -0.21 -2.53
CA VAL A 44 -17.58 0.70 -1.43
C VAL A 44 -17.46 2.15 -1.90
N GLY A 45 -18.57 2.82 -2.16
CA GLY A 45 -18.62 4.18 -2.73
C GLY A 45 -17.90 5.30 -1.96
N LEU A 46 -17.79 5.24 -0.61
CA LEU A 46 -17.15 6.28 0.21
C LEU A 46 -15.61 6.23 0.16
N LEU A 47 -15.03 5.07 -0.09
CA LEU A 47 -13.59 4.90 -0.23
C LEU A 47 -13.04 5.44 -1.57
N ARG A 48 -13.89 5.72 -2.54
CA ARG A 48 -13.51 6.25 -3.86
C ARG A 48 -12.85 7.63 -3.79
N GLY A 49 -13.42 8.54 -3.01
CA GLY A 49 -12.87 9.89 -2.82
C GLY A 49 -11.56 9.87 -2.03
N LEU A 50 -11.49 9.06 -0.99
CA LEU A 50 -10.30 8.88 -0.16
C LEU A 50 -9.10 8.37 -0.96
N ARG A 51 -9.34 7.48 -1.92
CA ARG A 51 -8.26 6.90 -2.74
C ARG A 51 -7.82 7.78 -3.89
N ALA A 52 -8.74 8.47 -4.56
CA ALA A 52 -8.36 9.43 -5.58
C ALA A 52 -7.41 10.49 -5.01
N MET A 53 -7.63 10.92 -3.78
CA MET A 53 -6.76 11.88 -3.11
C MET A 53 -5.46 11.27 -2.60
N PHE A 54 -5.48 10.03 -2.16
CA PHE A 54 -4.26 9.27 -1.84
C PHE A 54 -3.38 9.16 -3.08
N TYR A 55 -3.95 8.83 -4.25
CA TYR A 55 -3.21 8.77 -5.51
C TYR A 55 -2.68 10.13 -5.95
N LEU A 56 -3.44 11.22 -5.80
CA LEU A 56 -2.97 12.57 -6.11
C LEU A 56 -1.81 13.01 -5.19
N SER A 57 -1.82 12.59 -3.93
CA SER A 57 -0.70 12.86 -3.01
C SER A 57 0.53 11.99 -3.28
N LEU A 58 0.37 10.89 -4.02
CA LEU A 58 1.44 9.96 -4.38
C LEU A 58 2.22 10.36 -5.63
N LEU A 59 1.68 11.27 -6.46
CA LEU A 59 2.35 11.74 -7.67
C LEU A 59 3.69 12.43 -7.39
N ASP A 60 3.94 12.80 -6.13
CA ASP A 60 5.12 13.56 -5.69
C ASP A 60 6.01 12.78 -4.70
N GLN A 61 5.94 11.45 -4.66
CA GLN A 61 6.68 10.65 -3.70
C GLN A 61 7.92 9.99 -4.32
N PRO A 62 9.13 10.51 -4.08
CA PRO A 62 10.34 9.85 -4.55
C PRO A 62 10.56 8.56 -3.77
N CYS A 63 10.48 7.43 -4.45
CA CYS A 63 11.04 6.17 -4.02
C CYS A 63 12.52 6.12 -4.43
N GLY A 64 13.41 5.74 -3.53
CA GLY A 64 14.83 5.55 -3.84
C GLY A 64 15.03 4.42 -4.85
N ARG A 65 16.18 4.42 -5.53
CA ARG A 65 16.50 3.37 -6.53
C ARG A 65 16.52 1.96 -5.94
N GLU A 66 16.86 1.82 -4.68
CA GLU A 66 16.93 0.55 -3.96
C GLU A 66 15.68 0.25 -3.12
N GLU A 67 14.64 1.03 -3.31
CA GLU A 67 13.42 0.95 -2.54
C GLU A 67 12.23 0.50 -3.39
N VAL A 68 11.31 -0.19 -2.74
CA VAL A 68 9.97 -0.48 -3.26
C VAL A 68 8.96 0.31 -2.42
N TYR A 69 8.11 1.03 -3.08
CA TYR A 69 7.02 1.76 -2.44
C TYR A 69 5.75 0.91 -2.43
N VAL A 70 5.19 0.70 -1.23
CA VAL A 70 3.88 0.06 -1.06
C VAL A 70 2.83 1.13 -1.25
N SER A 71 2.22 1.15 -2.43
CA SER A 71 1.26 2.21 -2.81
C SER A 71 -0.14 1.96 -2.29
N ASP A 72 -0.50 0.70 -2.09
CA ASP A 72 -1.84 0.34 -1.64
C ASP A 72 -1.85 -1.04 -0.98
N VAL A 73 -2.53 -1.15 0.15
CA VAL A 73 -2.85 -2.41 0.82
C VAL A 73 -4.32 -2.38 1.22
N ALA A 74 -5.09 -3.27 0.66
CA ALA A 74 -6.51 -3.36 0.98
C ALA A 74 -6.88 -4.79 1.40
N VAL A 75 -7.72 -4.90 2.43
CA VAL A 75 -8.29 -6.18 2.89
C VAL A 75 -9.80 -6.02 2.92
N ALA A 76 -10.50 -6.93 2.25
CA ALA A 76 -11.96 -6.95 2.24
C ALA A 76 -12.52 -7.08 3.66
N ALA A 77 -13.63 -6.42 3.94
CA ALA A 77 -14.17 -6.30 5.29
C ALA A 77 -14.40 -7.67 5.96
N SER A 78 -14.94 -8.64 5.20
CA SER A 78 -15.19 -10.02 5.64
C SER A 78 -13.92 -10.81 6.01
N PHE A 79 -12.75 -10.39 5.51
CA PHE A 79 -11.47 -11.06 5.72
C PHE A 79 -10.52 -10.30 6.66
N ARG A 80 -10.97 -9.17 7.22
CA ARG A 80 -10.16 -8.43 8.19
C ARG A 80 -9.93 -9.23 9.46
N ARG A 81 -8.83 -8.94 10.16
CA ARG A 81 -8.41 -9.61 11.41
C ARG A 81 -8.10 -11.10 11.27
N ARG A 82 -7.91 -11.58 10.06
CA ARG A 82 -7.54 -12.97 9.73
C ARG A 82 -6.10 -13.12 9.23
N GLY A 83 -5.26 -12.09 9.42
CA GLY A 83 -3.85 -12.12 9.00
C GLY A 83 -3.61 -11.83 7.52
N VAL A 84 -4.63 -11.52 6.72
CA VAL A 84 -4.50 -11.28 5.26
C VAL A 84 -3.55 -10.12 4.97
N GLY A 85 -3.67 -9.01 5.68
CA GLY A 85 -2.76 -7.87 5.51
C GLY A 85 -1.31 -8.22 5.85
N GLN A 86 -1.09 -9.03 6.88
CA GLN A 86 0.25 -9.51 7.23
C GLN A 86 0.82 -10.41 6.11
N ALA A 87 0.02 -11.35 5.59
CA ALA A 87 0.44 -12.23 4.52
C ALA A 87 0.81 -11.44 3.24
N LEU A 88 0.00 -10.44 2.88
CA LEU A 88 0.29 -9.55 1.74
C LEU A 88 1.61 -8.79 1.93
N MET A 89 1.88 -8.26 3.11
CA MET A 89 3.12 -7.55 3.40
C MET A 89 4.34 -8.48 3.37
N LEU A 90 4.23 -9.70 3.90
CA LEU A 90 5.31 -10.70 3.83
C LEU A 90 5.59 -11.13 2.38
N GLN A 91 4.55 -11.30 1.57
CA GLN A 91 4.71 -11.57 0.15
C GLN A 91 5.41 -10.41 -0.56
N ALA A 92 5.05 -9.18 -0.23
CA ALA A 92 5.70 -7.99 -0.78
C ALA A 92 7.19 -7.90 -0.43
N GLU A 93 7.59 -8.34 0.76
CA GLU A 93 9.01 -8.43 1.14
C GLU A 93 9.78 -9.44 0.27
N GLN A 94 9.19 -10.59 0.00
CA GLN A 94 9.79 -11.60 -0.89
C GLN A 94 9.95 -11.05 -2.32
N VAL A 95 8.94 -10.37 -2.83
CA VAL A 95 8.98 -9.73 -4.15
C VAL A 95 10.03 -8.64 -4.20
N THR A 96 10.12 -7.81 -3.16
CA THR A 96 11.13 -6.76 -3.03
C THR A 96 12.55 -7.33 -3.11
N SER A 97 12.81 -8.40 -2.38
CA SER A 97 14.09 -9.13 -2.43
C SER A 97 14.34 -9.73 -3.81
N ALA A 98 13.35 -10.34 -4.44
CA ALA A 98 13.45 -10.91 -5.78
C ALA A 98 13.74 -9.84 -6.85
N TRP A 99 13.29 -8.60 -6.66
CA TRP A 99 13.63 -7.46 -7.51
C TRP A 99 15.03 -6.87 -7.20
N GLY A 100 15.79 -7.46 -6.29
CA GLY A 100 17.12 -6.97 -5.88
C GLY A 100 17.07 -5.65 -5.12
N LYS A 101 15.91 -5.29 -4.57
CA LYS A 101 15.74 -4.07 -3.79
C LYS A 101 16.00 -4.34 -2.30
N ARG A 102 16.42 -3.31 -1.56
CA ARG A 102 16.93 -3.46 -0.19
C ARG A 102 16.02 -2.90 0.89
N ALA A 103 14.99 -2.17 0.50
CA ALA A 103 14.06 -1.60 1.46
C ALA A 103 12.65 -1.47 0.88
N MET A 104 11.69 -1.49 1.77
CA MET A 104 10.30 -1.14 1.50
C MET A 104 9.94 0.12 2.25
N VAL A 105 9.20 1.01 1.60
CA VAL A 105 8.68 2.25 2.18
C VAL A 105 7.18 2.34 1.94
N LEU A 106 6.48 2.91 2.89
CA LEU A 106 5.05 3.18 2.81
C LEU A 106 4.70 4.46 3.55
N ASP A 107 3.56 5.02 3.23
CA ASP A 107 2.97 6.12 3.99
C ASP A 107 1.64 5.66 4.58
N VAL A 108 1.44 5.91 5.86
CA VAL A 108 0.22 5.58 6.59
C VAL A 108 -0.32 6.83 7.27
N ASN A 109 -1.64 7.00 7.26
CA ASN A 109 -2.24 8.09 8.02
C ASN A 109 -1.92 7.95 9.50
N VAL A 110 -1.52 9.05 10.14
CA VAL A 110 -1.10 9.08 11.55
C VAL A 110 -2.18 8.54 12.47
N GLU A 111 -3.45 8.77 12.14
CA GLU A 111 -4.60 8.31 12.92
C GLU A 111 -4.92 6.82 12.71
N ASN A 112 -4.42 6.20 11.65
CA ASN A 112 -4.66 4.79 11.37
C ASN A 112 -3.83 3.87 12.30
N GLN A 113 -4.19 3.85 13.57
CA GLN A 113 -3.51 3.08 14.61
C GLN A 113 -3.45 1.57 14.33
N PRO A 114 -4.51 0.92 13.79
CA PRO A 114 -4.44 -0.50 13.46
C PRO A 114 -3.35 -0.82 12.42
N ALA A 115 -3.25 -0.03 11.36
CA ALA A 115 -2.23 -0.22 10.32
C ALA A 115 -0.82 0.06 10.85
N ARG A 116 -0.64 1.15 11.61
CA ARG A 116 0.65 1.47 12.26
C ARG A 116 1.13 0.35 13.17
N ARG A 117 0.25 -0.23 13.99
CA ARG A 117 0.60 -1.39 14.84
C ARG A 117 0.99 -2.61 14.01
N LEU A 118 0.31 -2.87 12.91
CA LEU A 118 0.67 -3.95 11.99
C LEU A 118 2.08 -3.76 11.45
N TYR A 119 2.37 -2.59 10.87
CA TYR A 119 3.67 -2.30 10.26
C TYR A 119 4.81 -2.33 11.28
N ARG A 120 4.61 -1.79 12.50
CA ARG A 120 5.61 -1.91 13.59
C ARG A 120 5.90 -3.37 13.93
N ARG A 121 4.87 -4.22 14.06
CA ARG A 121 5.06 -5.67 14.32
C ARG A 121 5.80 -6.37 13.20
N LEU A 122 5.66 -5.90 11.97
CA LEU A 122 6.38 -6.42 10.81
C LEU A 122 7.82 -5.86 10.70
N GLY A 123 8.25 -5.01 11.63
CA GLY A 123 9.59 -4.47 11.68
C GLY A 123 9.80 -3.16 10.91
N TYR A 124 8.73 -2.48 10.54
CA TYR A 124 8.82 -1.13 9.97
C TYR A 124 9.10 -0.11 11.07
N SER A 125 10.07 0.76 10.82
CA SER A 125 10.39 1.91 11.65
C SER A 125 9.77 3.19 11.10
N GLU A 126 9.39 4.09 11.99
CA GLU A 126 8.88 5.40 11.62
C GLU A 126 10.03 6.32 11.25
N GLU A 127 9.96 6.96 10.08
CA GLU A 127 11.02 7.89 9.62
C GLU A 127 10.62 9.35 9.83
N LYS A 128 9.51 9.77 9.23
CA LYS A 128 9.07 11.17 9.27
C LYS A 128 7.59 11.32 9.07
N VAL A 129 7.02 12.33 9.67
CA VAL A 129 5.66 12.79 9.40
C VAL A 129 5.69 13.76 8.23
N ARG A 130 4.76 13.61 7.31
CA ARG A 130 4.56 14.48 6.15
C ARG A 130 3.15 15.06 6.22
N TYR A 131 3.03 16.31 5.90
CA TYR A 131 1.75 17.00 5.84
C TYR A 131 1.29 17.15 4.39
N SER A 132 0.08 16.69 4.10
CA SER A 132 -0.59 16.95 2.82
C SER A 132 -1.69 17.99 3.04
N PHE A 133 -1.47 19.19 2.55
CA PHE A 133 -2.41 20.29 2.68
C PHE A 133 -3.77 19.96 2.06
N LEU A 134 -3.77 19.36 0.87
CA LEU A 134 -5.00 18.97 0.15
C LEU A 134 -5.79 17.89 0.90
N ALA A 135 -5.11 16.85 1.39
CA ALA A 135 -5.75 15.78 2.15
C ALA A 135 -6.24 16.29 3.51
N GLY A 136 -5.52 17.20 4.13
CA GLY A 136 -5.93 17.85 5.38
C GLY A 136 -7.17 18.70 5.22
N TRP A 137 -7.21 19.52 4.16
CA TRP A 137 -8.31 20.43 3.90
C TRP A 137 -9.60 19.72 3.45
N LEU A 138 -9.49 18.70 2.60
CA LEU A 138 -10.65 18.01 2.03
C LEU A 138 -11.18 16.85 2.89
N LEU A 139 -10.29 16.16 3.64
CA LEU A 139 -10.64 14.90 4.31
C LEU A 139 -10.29 14.88 5.81
N GLY A 140 -9.70 15.95 6.34
CA GLY A 140 -9.19 15.96 7.71
C GLY A 140 -8.00 15.01 7.97
N MET A 141 -7.42 14.43 6.91
CA MET A 141 -6.32 13.46 6.99
C MET A 141 -5.03 14.08 6.43
N GLY A 142 -4.54 15.15 7.08
CA GLY A 142 -3.40 15.91 6.60
C GLY A 142 -2.04 15.30 6.92
N GLU A 143 -1.95 14.46 7.93
CA GLU A 143 -0.68 13.95 8.43
C GLU A 143 -0.45 12.50 8.04
N TRP A 144 0.66 12.27 7.36
CA TRP A 144 1.10 10.96 6.89
C TRP A 144 2.44 10.61 7.50
N LEU A 145 2.53 9.42 8.06
CA LEU A 145 3.75 8.88 8.63
C LEU A 145 4.44 7.97 7.62
N ARG A 146 5.65 8.34 7.22
CA ARG A 146 6.49 7.45 6.44
C ARG A 146 7.11 6.39 7.33
N MET A 147 6.93 5.15 6.92
CA MET A 147 7.54 4.00 7.58
C MET A 147 8.42 3.24 6.59
N ARG A 148 9.53 2.69 7.10
CA ARG A 148 10.52 1.98 6.31
C ARG A 148 10.94 0.68 6.97
N LYS A 149 11.20 -0.32 6.15
CA LYS A 149 11.82 -1.58 6.55
C LYS A 149 12.94 -1.95 5.59
N LYS A 150 14.10 -2.34 6.12
CA LYS A 150 15.15 -2.99 5.33
C LYS A 150 14.72 -4.42 5.04
N VAL A 151 14.95 -4.88 3.81
CA VAL A 151 14.62 -6.21 3.32
C VAL A 151 15.90 -6.84 2.79
N GLY A 152 16.20 -8.03 3.19
CA GLY A 152 17.41 -8.75 2.77
C GLY A 152 18.27 -9.16 3.92
#